data_5a60063dabd36104b8623fe2b76f7d9a
#
_entry.id   5a60063dabd36104b8623fe2b76f7d9a
#
_cell.length_a   1.000
_cell.length_b   1.000
_cell.length_c   1.000
_cell.angle_alpha   90.00
_cell.angle_beta   90.00
_cell.angle_gamma   90.00
#
_symmetry.space_group_name_H-M   'P 1'
#
loop_
_entity.id
_entity.type
_entity.pdbx_description
1 polymer ?
#
loop_
_entity_poly.entity_id
_entity_poly.type
_entity_poly.pdbx_seq_one_letter_code
_entity_poly.pdbx_strand_id
1 'polypeptide(L)'
;MKYEKLSKNPKQFLAMTGYTTEEFDSLLLCFAVRFTDELKRKTLTGNRRAGRGYSGYKNSPPPEPHDNLLFILIYLKQGMTREALASLSGMHQPDADRRIHFPHPLLDRVLKDSGELPVREARLLDLENGKQNIFLHYITKFLMII
;
A
#
# COMPACT_ATOMS: atom_id res chain seq x y z
N MET A 1 8.19 12.18 1.87
CA MET A 1 8.11 11.56 0.54
C MET A 1 6.68 11.69 0.06
N LYS A 2 6.46 12.24 -1.14
CA LYS A 2 5.11 12.51 -1.68
C LYS A 2 4.95 11.96 -3.08
N TYR A 3 3.76 11.44 -3.39
CA TYR A 3 3.38 10.91 -4.69
C TYR A 3 3.63 11.89 -5.84
N GLU A 4 3.18 13.14 -5.69
CA GLU A 4 3.33 14.19 -6.71
C GLU A 4 4.77 14.46 -7.17
N LYS A 5 5.74 14.24 -6.28
CA LYS A 5 7.16 14.41 -6.61
C LYS A 5 7.73 13.18 -7.30
N LEU A 6 7.40 11.99 -6.80
CA LEU A 6 7.99 10.75 -7.29
C LEU A 6 7.38 10.30 -8.62
N SER A 7 6.08 10.55 -8.85
CA SER A 7 5.39 10.21 -10.10
C SER A 7 5.93 10.96 -11.34
N LYS A 8 6.61 12.09 -11.13
CA LYS A 8 7.29 12.82 -12.23
C LYS A 8 8.48 12.09 -12.82
N ASN A 9 9.02 11.10 -12.12
CA ASN A 9 10.12 10.27 -12.62
C ASN A 9 9.69 8.79 -12.65
N PRO A 10 9.14 8.30 -13.77
CA PRO A 10 8.60 6.94 -13.88
C PRO A 10 9.62 5.85 -13.59
N LYS A 11 10.89 6.04 -13.97
CA LYS A 11 11.96 5.06 -13.70
C LYS A 11 12.23 4.91 -12.20
N GLN A 12 12.32 6.04 -11.50
CA GLN A 12 12.53 6.07 -10.06
C GLN A 12 11.29 5.55 -9.32
N PHE A 13 10.09 5.89 -9.80
CA PHE A 13 8.84 5.41 -9.24
C PHE A 13 8.76 3.88 -9.29
N LEU A 14 9.01 3.30 -10.46
CA LEU A 14 9.04 1.85 -10.64
C LEU A 14 10.11 1.17 -9.77
N ALA A 15 11.32 1.72 -9.71
CA ALA A 15 12.40 1.18 -8.90
C ALA A 15 12.06 1.18 -7.40
N MET A 16 11.36 2.19 -6.91
CA MET A 16 11.03 2.33 -5.50
C MET A 16 9.77 1.55 -5.08
N THR A 17 8.76 1.49 -5.95
CA THR A 17 7.46 0.89 -5.62
C THR A 17 7.27 -0.52 -6.19
N GLY A 18 7.96 -0.84 -7.29
CA GLY A 18 7.71 -2.04 -8.07
C GLY A 18 6.50 -1.96 -9.01
N TYR A 19 5.85 -0.80 -9.09
CA TYR A 19 4.68 -0.54 -9.94
C TYR A 19 4.96 0.60 -10.92
N THR A 20 4.38 0.51 -12.12
CA THR A 20 4.28 1.68 -13.00
C THR A 20 3.26 2.68 -12.44
N THR A 21 3.26 3.90 -12.94
CA THR A 21 2.27 4.92 -12.51
C THR A 21 0.85 4.49 -12.80
N GLU A 22 0.61 3.86 -13.95
CA GLU A 22 -0.70 3.37 -14.38
C GLU A 22 -1.21 2.21 -13.49
N GLU A 23 -0.33 1.28 -13.17
CA GLU A 23 -0.63 0.16 -12.25
C GLU A 23 -0.92 0.69 -10.84
N PHE A 24 -0.13 1.65 -10.38
CA PHE A 24 -0.33 2.30 -9.10
C PHE A 24 -1.70 3.01 -9.03
N ASP A 25 -2.06 3.77 -10.06
CA ASP A 25 -3.33 4.48 -10.11
C ASP A 25 -4.52 3.51 -10.14
N SER A 26 -4.40 2.39 -10.83
CA SER A 26 -5.41 1.33 -10.83
C SER A 26 -5.58 0.71 -9.43
N LEU A 27 -4.48 0.41 -8.76
CA LEU A 27 -4.49 -0.11 -7.38
C LEU A 27 -5.04 0.94 -6.40
N LEU A 28 -4.69 2.21 -6.61
CA LEU A 28 -5.13 3.32 -5.78
C LEU A 28 -6.65 3.48 -5.77
N LEU A 29 -7.34 3.26 -6.88
CA LEU A 29 -8.80 3.35 -6.95
C LEU A 29 -9.46 2.41 -5.93
N CYS A 30 -9.06 1.15 -5.89
CA CYS A 30 -9.58 0.16 -4.95
C CYS A 30 -9.12 0.42 -3.51
N PHE A 31 -7.85 0.81 -3.35
CA PHE A 31 -7.27 1.09 -2.05
C PHE A 31 -7.89 2.32 -1.37
N ALA A 32 -8.10 3.42 -2.11
CA ALA A 32 -8.63 4.67 -1.57
C ALA A 32 -10.02 4.51 -0.99
N VAL A 33 -10.90 3.75 -1.64
CA VAL A 33 -12.25 3.47 -1.14
C VAL A 33 -12.17 2.76 0.21
N ARG A 34 -11.39 1.68 0.31
CA ARG A 34 -11.24 0.92 1.55
C ARG A 34 -10.55 1.70 2.65
N PHE A 35 -9.52 2.45 2.29
CA PHE A 35 -8.78 3.30 3.22
C PHE A 35 -9.69 4.37 3.86
N THR A 36 -10.48 5.06 3.05
CA THR A 36 -11.44 6.07 3.52
C THR A 36 -12.53 5.47 4.41
N ASP A 37 -13.06 4.31 4.04
CA ASP A 37 -14.07 3.63 4.84
C ASP A 37 -13.52 3.12 6.17
N GLU A 38 -12.30 2.61 6.18
CA GLU A 38 -11.68 2.16 7.42
C GLU A 38 -11.34 3.33 8.34
N LEU A 39 -10.91 4.49 7.80
CA LEU A 39 -10.71 5.73 8.58
C LEU A 39 -11.97 6.23 9.28
N LYS A 40 -13.15 6.00 8.70
CA LYS A 40 -14.43 6.33 9.35
C LYS A 40 -14.68 5.44 10.57
N ARG A 41 -14.20 4.20 10.56
CA ARG A 41 -14.44 3.18 11.58
C ARG A 41 -13.35 3.11 12.65
N LYS A 42 -12.09 3.32 12.24
CA LYS A 42 -10.90 3.16 13.10
C LYS A 42 -10.01 4.40 13.08
N THR A 43 -9.24 4.53 14.14
CA THR A 43 -8.11 5.49 14.19
C THR A 43 -6.92 4.92 13.44
N LEU A 44 -5.94 5.76 13.13
CA LEU A 44 -4.67 5.31 12.53
C LEU A 44 -3.87 4.35 13.45
N THR A 45 -4.19 4.32 14.72
CA THR A 45 -3.63 3.36 15.69
C THR A 45 -4.39 2.03 15.72
N GLY A 46 -5.41 1.86 14.85
CA GLY A 46 -6.20 0.63 14.74
C GLY A 46 -7.37 0.52 15.73
N ASN A 47 -7.51 1.44 16.66
CA ASN A 47 -8.59 1.43 17.65
C ASN A 47 -9.94 1.82 17.01
N ARG A 48 -11.02 1.15 17.43
CA ARG A 48 -12.36 1.47 16.97
C ARG A 48 -12.76 2.87 17.44
N ARG A 49 -13.32 3.69 16.56
CA ARG A 49 -13.81 5.02 16.94
C ARG A 49 -15.08 4.91 17.77
N ALA A 50 -15.11 5.61 18.90
CA ALA A 50 -16.28 5.74 19.74
C ALA A 50 -17.00 7.06 19.38
N GLY A 51 -18.06 6.98 18.60
CA GLY A 51 -19.06 8.04 18.42
C GLY A 51 -18.79 9.08 17.32
N ARG A 52 -17.62 9.70 17.21
CA ARG A 52 -17.33 10.70 16.17
C ARG A 52 -16.50 10.11 15.03
N GLY A 53 -16.95 10.35 13.78
CA GLY A 53 -16.17 10.03 12.60
C GLY A 53 -14.82 10.77 12.54
N TYR A 54 -14.01 10.46 11.55
CA TYR A 54 -12.76 11.18 11.33
C TYR A 54 -13.05 12.68 11.10
N SER A 55 -12.48 13.54 11.92
CA SER A 55 -12.41 14.97 11.68
C SER A 55 -10.95 15.39 11.64
N GLY A 56 -10.52 15.94 10.52
CA GLY A 56 -9.19 16.54 10.41
C GLY A 56 -9.11 17.77 11.30
N TYR A 57 -8.04 17.85 12.11
CA TYR A 57 -7.72 19.11 12.77
C TYR A 57 -7.13 20.07 11.73
N LYS A 58 -7.35 21.39 11.94
CA LYS A 58 -6.80 22.45 11.04
C LYS A 58 -5.29 22.29 10.76
N ASN A 59 -4.54 21.77 11.72
CA ASN A 59 -3.08 21.60 11.65
C ASN A 59 -2.64 20.17 11.26
N SER A 60 -3.57 19.27 11.04
CA SER A 60 -3.27 17.89 10.62
C SER A 60 -4.22 17.52 9.47
N PRO A 61 -3.80 17.75 8.23
CA PRO A 61 -4.60 17.37 7.08
C PRO A 61 -4.90 15.86 7.11
N PRO A 62 -6.05 15.43 6.58
CA PRO A 62 -6.38 14.01 6.51
C PRO A 62 -5.26 13.27 5.77
N PRO A 63 -4.93 12.04 6.22
CA PRO A 63 -3.93 11.24 5.52
C PRO A 63 -4.42 10.92 4.11
N GLU A 64 -3.67 11.36 3.12
CA GLU A 64 -3.99 11.13 1.71
C GLU A 64 -3.79 9.64 1.35
N PRO A 65 -4.78 8.97 0.73
CA PRO A 65 -4.66 7.56 0.38
C PRO A 65 -3.46 7.26 -0.52
N HIS A 66 -3.18 8.12 -1.51
CA HIS A 66 -2.06 7.94 -2.44
C HIS A 66 -0.69 8.00 -1.75
N ASP A 67 -0.51 8.91 -0.80
CA ASP A 67 0.75 8.99 -0.05
C ASP A 67 0.94 7.80 0.91
N ASN A 68 -0.14 7.28 1.48
CA ASN A 68 -0.09 6.09 2.33
C ASN A 68 0.14 4.81 1.53
N LEU A 69 -0.49 4.68 0.37
CA LEU A 69 -0.23 3.57 -0.56
C LEU A 69 1.22 3.59 -1.05
N LEU A 70 1.71 4.75 -1.48
CA LEU A 70 3.11 4.93 -1.87
C LEU A 70 4.07 4.51 -0.76
N PHE A 71 3.80 4.95 0.47
CA PHE A 71 4.64 4.68 1.63
C PHE A 71 4.74 3.19 1.94
N ILE A 72 3.60 2.47 1.96
CA ILE A 72 3.60 1.03 2.24
C ILE A 72 4.25 0.23 1.11
N LEU A 73 4.05 0.60 -0.16
CA LEU A 73 4.69 -0.07 -1.29
C LEU A 73 6.21 0.10 -1.27
N ILE A 74 6.72 1.29 -0.95
CA ILE A 74 8.16 1.51 -0.79
C ILE A 74 8.72 0.69 0.37
N TYR A 75 8.02 0.67 1.51
CA TYR A 75 8.41 -0.15 2.65
C TYR A 75 8.56 -1.64 2.27
N LEU A 76 7.54 -2.19 1.63
CA LEU A 76 7.52 -3.59 1.21
C LEU A 76 8.59 -3.88 0.13
N LYS A 77 8.72 -3.00 -0.87
CA LYS A 77 9.66 -3.18 -1.98
C LYS A 77 11.11 -3.10 -1.56
N GLN A 78 11.43 -2.14 -0.70
CA GLN A 78 12.82 -1.88 -0.31
C GLN A 78 13.30 -2.72 0.88
N GLY A 79 12.38 -3.35 1.63
CA GLY A 79 12.71 -4.12 2.83
C GLY A 79 13.44 -3.31 3.92
N MET A 80 13.16 -2.01 3.98
CA MET A 80 13.81 -1.11 4.96
C MET A 80 13.33 -1.36 6.37
N THR A 81 14.18 -1.01 7.35
CA THR A 81 13.69 -0.86 8.72
C THR A 81 12.77 0.35 8.85
N ARG A 82 11.89 0.32 9.86
CA ARG A 82 10.95 1.43 10.11
C ARG A 82 11.67 2.74 10.45
N GLU A 83 12.79 2.63 11.17
CA GLU A 83 13.65 3.78 11.51
C GLU A 83 14.27 4.39 10.24
N ALA A 84 14.82 3.56 9.35
CA ALA A 84 15.41 4.02 8.11
C ALA A 84 14.36 4.71 7.22
N LEU A 85 13.15 4.14 7.13
CA LEU A 85 12.06 4.72 6.37
C LEU A 85 11.55 6.04 6.99
N ALA A 86 11.44 6.11 8.31
CA ALA A 86 11.08 7.33 9.03
C ALA A 86 12.09 8.45 8.77
N SER A 87 13.38 8.14 8.88
CA SER A 87 14.46 9.10 8.60
C SER A 87 14.42 9.59 7.16
N LEU A 88 14.29 8.68 6.18
CA LEU A 88 14.20 9.02 4.75
C LEU A 88 12.99 9.89 4.42
N SER A 89 11.90 9.70 5.14
CA SER A 89 10.65 10.42 4.94
C SER A 89 10.54 11.71 5.77
N GLY A 90 11.53 11.99 6.62
CA GLY A 90 11.53 13.16 7.49
C GLY A 90 10.41 13.14 8.53
N MET A 91 10.05 11.97 9.03
CA MET A 91 9.01 11.80 10.05
C MET A 91 9.52 11.05 11.28
N HIS A 92 8.78 11.14 12.38
CA HIS A 92 9.09 10.37 13.58
C HIS A 92 8.71 8.90 13.40
N GLN A 93 9.47 7.99 14.03
CA GLN A 93 9.24 6.55 13.95
C GLN A 93 7.79 6.11 14.30
N PRO A 94 7.12 6.64 15.34
CA PRO A 94 5.73 6.29 15.62
C PRO A 94 4.75 6.65 14.48
N ASP A 95 5.04 7.70 13.71
CA ASP A 95 4.22 8.08 12.55
C ASP A 95 4.47 7.15 11.38
N ALA A 96 5.71 6.71 11.17
CA ALA A 96 6.05 5.68 10.19
C ALA A 96 5.37 4.34 10.54
N ASP A 97 5.39 3.94 11.80
CA ASP A 97 4.71 2.72 12.27
C ASP A 97 3.21 2.76 11.98
N ARG A 98 2.53 3.87 12.24
CA ARG A 98 1.09 4.03 11.92
C ARG A 98 0.82 3.94 10.42
N ARG A 99 1.71 4.53 9.60
CA ARG A 99 1.62 4.51 8.13
C ARG A 99 1.96 3.15 7.52
N ILE A 100 2.55 2.25 8.28
CA ILE A 100 2.76 0.85 7.89
C ILE A 100 1.60 -0.01 8.38
N HIS A 101 1.31 0.02 9.68
CA HIS A 101 0.37 -0.90 10.30
C HIS A 101 -1.08 -0.69 9.90
N PHE A 102 -1.51 0.56 9.68
CA PHE A 102 -2.88 0.84 9.29
C PHE A 102 -3.19 0.45 7.84
N PRO A 103 -2.39 0.84 6.82
CA PRO A 103 -2.68 0.51 5.43
C PRO A 103 -2.33 -0.93 5.03
N HIS A 104 -1.42 -1.62 5.72
CA HIS A 104 -0.95 -2.95 5.34
C HIS A 104 -2.10 -3.97 5.21
N PRO A 105 -2.95 -4.19 6.23
CA PRO A 105 -4.06 -5.14 6.09
C PRO A 105 -5.12 -4.70 5.07
N LEU A 106 -5.21 -3.42 4.75
CA LEU A 106 -6.10 -2.93 3.70
C LEU A 106 -5.55 -3.27 2.32
N LEU A 107 -4.25 -3.09 2.12
CA LEU A 107 -3.55 -3.48 0.90
C LEU A 107 -3.68 -4.99 0.65
N ASP A 108 -3.45 -5.82 1.67
CA ASP A 108 -3.62 -7.28 1.57
C ASP A 108 -5.03 -7.67 1.10
N ARG A 109 -6.07 -7.02 1.62
CA ARG A 109 -7.45 -7.26 1.19
C ARG A 109 -7.70 -6.82 -0.24
N VAL A 110 -7.19 -5.65 -0.64
CA VAL A 110 -7.33 -5.17 -2.02
C VAL A 110 -6.66 -6.13 -2.99
N LEU A 111 -5.43 -6.54 -2.73
CA LEU A 111 -4.68 -7.49 -3.58
C LEU A 111 -5.34 -8.87 -3.61
N LYS A 112 -5.92 -9.32 -2.48
CA LYS A 112 -6.66 -10.58 -2.44
C LYS A 112 -7.92 -10.53 -3.31
N ASP A 113 -8.67 -9.43 -3.24
CA ASP A 113 -9.92 -9.29 -3.99
C ASP A 113 -9.67 -9.10 -5.50
N SER A 114 -8.54 -8.50 -5.88
CA SER A 114 -8.10 -8.42 -7.28
C SER A 114 -7.44 -9.71 -7.79
N GLY A 115 -7.22 -10.71 -6.92
CA GLY A 115 -6.56 -11.96 -7.29
C GLY A 115 -5.04 -11.82 -7.47
N GLU A 116 -4.45 -10.75 -6.98
CA GLU A 116 -3.02 -10.43 -7.15
C GLU A 116 -2.13 -10.99 -6.02
N LEU A 117 -2.72 -11.55 -4.96
CA LEU A 117 -1.93 -12.20 -3.91
C LEU A 117 -1.36 -13.53 -4.41
N PRO A 118 -0.11 -13.83 -4.06
CA PRO A 118 0.47 -15.12 -4.40
C PRO A 118 -0.29 -16.25 -3.73
N VAL A 119 -0.64 -17.26 -4.51
CA VAL A 119 -1.30 -18.47 -4.02
C VAL A 119 -0.26 -19.33 -3.31
N ARG A 120 -0.43 -19.55 -2.01
CA ARG A 120 0.50 -20.36 -1.20
C ARG A 120 0.34 -21.87 -1.41
N GLU A 121 -0.79 -22.31 -1.98
CA GLU A 121 -1.07 -23.73 -2.21
C GLU A 121 -0.77 -24.09 -3.66
N ALA A 122 0.19 -24.99 -3.87
CA ALA A 122 0.59 -25.48 -5.20
C ALA A 122 -0.60 -26.07 -5.99
N ARG A 123 -1.61 -26.64 -5.31
CA ARG A 123 -2.82 -27.19 -5.94
C ARG A 123 -3.67 -26.15 -6.66
N LEU A 124 -3.63 -24.90 -6.22
CA LEU A 124 -4.39 -23.81 -6.85
C LEU A 124 -3.66 -23.26 -8.08
N LEU A 125 -2.33 -23.42 -8.14
CA LEU A 125 -1.53 -23.04 -9.32
C LEU A 125 -1.88 -23.90 -10.55
N ASP A 126 -2.20 -25.18 -10.37
CA ASP A 126 -2.57 -26.09 -11.47
C ASP A 126 -3.96 -25.78 -12.05
N LEU A 127 -4.86 -25.24 -11.24
CA LEU A 127 -6.22 -24.86 -11.70
C LEU A 127 -6.21 -23.52 -12.46
N GLU A 128 -5.23 -22.67 -12.24
CA GLU A 128 -5.11 -21.37 -12.88
C GLU A 128 -4.22 -21.35 -14.12
N ASN A 129 -3.50 -22.43 -14.40
CA ASN A 129 -2.66 -22.59 -15.61
C ASN A 129 -3.42 -22.43 -16.94
N GLY A 130 -4.75 -22.45 -16.91
CA GLY A 130 -5.61 -22.10 -18.04
C GLY A 130 -5.78 -20.59 -18.30
N LYS A 131 -5.31 -19.70 -17.39
CA LYS A 131 -5.42 -18.22 -17.49
C LYS A 131 -4.05 -17.52 -17.45
N GLN A 132 -3.06 -18.13 -18.03
CA GLN A 132 -1.62 -18.04 -17.76
C GLN A 132 -0.86 -16.74 -18.04
N ASN A 133 -1.40 -15.67 -18.59
CA ASN A 133 -0.52 -14.57 -19.03
C ASN A 133 -0.48 -13.32 -18.11
N ILE A 134 -1.44 -13.13 -17.26
CA ILE A 134 -1.48 -11.94 -16.36
C ILE A 134 -0.84 -12.28 -15.02
N PHE A 135 -1.01 -13.50 -14.54
CA PHE A 135 -0.60 -13.94 -13.21
C PHE A 135 0.92 -14.06 -13.01
N LEU A 136 1.65 -14.56 -14.03
CA LEU A 136 3.11 -14.68 -13.96
C LEU A 136 3.82 -13.31 -13.86
N HIS A 137 3.26 -12.30 -14.48
CA HIS A 137 3.80 -10.94 -14.43
C HIS A 137 3.71 -10.33 -13.02
N TYR A 138 2.63 -10.62 -12.28
CA TYR A 138 2.42 -10.14 -10.91
C TYR A 138 3.18 -10.96 -9.87
N ILE A 139 3.32 -12.28 -10.05
CA ILE A 139 4.13 -13.14 -9.15
C ILE A 139 5.60 -12.71 -9.17
N THR A 140 6.17 -12.42 -10.36
CA THR A 140 7.55 -11.93 -10.46
C THR A 140 7.73 -10.58 -9.77
N LYS A 141 6.73 -9.70 -9.84
CA LYS A 141 6.76 -8.42 -9.11
C LYS A 141 6.70 -8.62 -7.59
N PHE A 142 5.86 -9.54 -7.11
CA PHE A 142 5.68 -9.78 -5.67
C PHE A 142 6.85 -10.55 -5.04
N LEU A 143 7.42 -11.52 -5.75
CA LEU A 143 8.63 -12.23 -5.30
C LEU A 143 9.88 -11.34 -5.29
N MET A 144 9.90 -10.26 -6.08
CA MET A 144 10.93 -9.22 -5.97
C MET A 144 10.68 -8.23 -4.80
N ILE A 145 9.57 -8.35 -4.09
CA ILE A 145 9.19 -7.51 -2.94
C ILE A 145 9.51 -8.22 -1.60
N ILE A 146 9.74 -9.55 -1.63
CA ILE A 146 10.19 -10.36 -0.49
C ILE A 146 11.69 -10.61 -0.61
#